data_1e5a2b039e72b83e00d6584751130c5e
#
_entry.id   1e5a2b039e72b83e00d6584751130c5e
#
_cell.length_a   1.000
_cell.length_b   1.000
_cell.length_c   1.000
_cell.angle_alpha   90.00
_cell.angle_beta   90.00
_cell.angle_gamma   90.00
#
_symmetry.space_group_name_H-M   'P 1'
#
loop_
_entity.id
_entity.type
_entity.pdbx_description
1 polymer ?
#
loop_
_entity_poly.entity_id
_entity_poly.type
_entity_poly.pdbx_seq_one_letter_code
_entity_poly.pdbx_strand_id
1 'polypeptide(L)'
;KFSVQAVSTPIHDKELLTLDRLKIEKAINSKLGKSSWTILNLIFSNPSISNKELAKEVSLSLEGLSSSLRRMYQTFDIPATSNKKVTLIIKAVRLSLK
;
A
#
# COMPACT_ATOMS: atom_id res chain seq x y z
N LYS A 1 -24.44 16.24 -22.92
CA LYS A 1 -24.13 15.95 -22.22
C LYS A 1 -23.67 15.46 -21.86
N PHE A 2 -23.39 15.21 -21.91
CA PHE A 2 -22.99 14.72 -21.11
C PHE A 2 -22.22 14.20 -20.92
N SER A 3 -22.39 13.88 -21.60
CA SER A 3 -21.28 13.01 -21.52
C SER A 3 -20.25 13.38 -20.49
N VAL A 4 -20.37 14.39 -20.08
CA VAL A 4 -19.53 14.85 -19.01
C VAL A 4 -19.53 13.91 -17.84
N GLN A 5 -20.55 13.21 -17.68
CA GLN A 5 -20.66 12.29 -16.57
C GLN A 5 -19.60 11.22 -16.60
N ALA A 6 -19.16 10.86 -17.77
CA ALA A 6 -18.16 9.84 -17.87
C ALA A 6 -16.90 10.18 -17.13
N VAL A 7 -16.63 11.44 -16.99
CA VAL A 7 -15.42 11.88 -16.33
C VAL A 7 -15.37 11.48 -14.87
N SER A 8 -16.49 11.56 -14.20
CA SER A 8 -16.48 11.24 -12.76
C SER A 8 -16.40 9.74 -12.50
N THR A 9 -16.78 8.92 -13.45
CA THR A 9 -16.76 7.49 -13.23
C THR A 9 -15.40 6.93 -12.86
N PRO A 10 -14.32 7.27 -13.57
CA PRO A 10 -12.99 6.77 -13.20
C PRO A 10 -12.59 7.20 -11.79
N ILE A 11 -13.00 8.36 -11.38
CA ILE A 11 -12.66 8.85 -10.03
C ILE A 11 -13.36 8.01 -8.98
N HIS A 12 -14.61 7.67 -9.21
CA HIS A 12 -15.35 6.84 -8.28
C HIS A 12 -14.72 5.46 -8.15
N ASP A 13 -14.33 4.88 -9.26
CA ASP A 13 -13.69 3.58 -9.23
C ASP A 13 -12.42 3.62 -8.41
N LYS A 14 -11.65 4.70 -8.56
CA LYS A 14 -10.42 4.87 -7.83
C LYS A 14 -10.67 4.95 -6.33
N GLU A 15 -11.70 5.65 -5.93
CA GLU A 15 -12.06 5.77 -4.53
C GLU A 15 -12.48 4.44 -3.92
N LEU A 16 -13.18 3.63 -4.70
CA LEU A 16 -13.63 2.33 -4.24
C LEU A 16 -12.48 1.38 -3.99
N LEU A 17 -11.32 1.65 -4.59
CA LEU A 17 -10.14 0.80 -4.44
C LEU A 17 -9.15 1.34 -3.41
N THR A 18 -9.53 2.36 -2.63
CA THR A 18 -8.61 2.85 -1.61
C THR A 18 -8.44 1.83 -0.50
N LEU A 19 -7.27 1.87 0.13
CA LEU A 19 -6.97 0.98 1.24
C LEU A 19 -7.71 1.44 2.50
N ASP A 20 -8.18 0.48 3.28
CA ASP A 20 -8.89 0.76 4.52
C ASP A 20 -7.97 0.45 5.70
N ARG A 21 -7.41 1.49 6.31
CA ARG A 21 -6.43 1.34 7.36
C ARG A 21 -6.95 0.57 8.55
N LEU A 22 -8.16 0.89 9.00
CA LEU A 22 -8.71 0.23 10.19
C LEU A 22 -8.96 -1.25 9.97
N LYS A 23 -9.48 -1.61 8.79
CA LYS A 23 -9.69 -3.01 8.47
C LYS A 23 -8.38 -3.77 8.39
N ILE A 24 -7.38 -3.15 7.78
CA ILE A 24 -6.05 -3.76 7.66
C ILE A 24 -5.45 -3.97 9.04
N GLU A 25 -5.44 -2.94 9.87
CA GLU A 25 -4.85 -3.03 11.21
C GLU A 25 -5.54 -4.09 12.06
N LYS A 26 -6.84 -4.20 11.92
CA LYS A 26 -7.59 -5.20 12.66
C LYS A 26 -7.23 -6.61 12.19
N ALA A 27 -7.11 -6.79 10.89
CA ALA A 27 -6.80 -8.10 10.32
C ALA A 27 -5.40 -8.58 10.69
N ILE A 28 -4.42 -7.68 10.69
CA ILE A 28 -3.04 -8.06 11.03
C ILE A 28 -2.77 -7.99 12.53
N ASN A 29 -3.76 -7.54 13.30
CA ASN A 29 -3.66 -7.40 14.75
C ASN A 29 -2.47 -6.54 15.17
N SER A 30 -2.27 -5.44 14.45
CA SER A 30 -1.15 -4.54 14.69
C SER A 30 -1.48 -3.18 14.12
N LYS A 31 -1.00 -2.13 14.74
CA LYS A 31 -1.22 -0.78 14.24
C LYS A 31 -0.11 -0.41 13.27
N LEU A 32 -0.48 0.29 12.22
CA LEU A 32 0.46 0.79 11.24
C LEU A 32 0.90 2.19 11.63
N GLY A 33 2.21 2.38 11.74
CA GLY A 33 2.74 3.71 11.99
C GLY A 33 2.54 4.60 10.77
N LYS A 34 2.77 5.88 10.96
CA LYS A 34 2.59 6.86 9.89
C LYS A 34 3.46 6.53 8.68
N SER A 35 4.72 6.20 8.90
CA SER A 35 5.63 5.86 7.80
C SER A 35 5.17 4.59 7.08
N SER A 36 4.78 3.57 7.83
CA SER A 36 4.33 2.32 7.23
C SER A 36 3.07 2.53 6.39
N TRP A 37 2.13 3.32 6.89
CA TRP A 37 0.91 3.63 6.15
C TRP A 37 1.22 4.40 4.87
N THR A 38 2.13 5.38 4.95
CA THR A 38 2.55 6.15 3.78
C THR A 38 3.23 5.25 2.75
N ILE A 39 4.12 4.36 3.19
CA ILE A 39 4.79 3.42 2.30
C ILE A 39 3.78 2.55 1.58
N LEU A 40 2.82 2.02 2.33
CA LEU A 40 1.80 1.15 1.77
C LEU A 40 1.00 1.87 0.67
N ASN A 41 0.60 3.11 0.94
CA ASN A 41 -0.16 3.87 -0.04
C ASN A 41 0.65 4.25 -1.28
N LEU A 42 1.92 4.55 -1.10
CA LEU A 42 2.79 4.87 -2.24
C LEU A 42 2.94 3.65 -3.15
N ILE A 43 3.13 2.47 -2.57
CA ILE A 43 3.24 1.25 -3.37
C ILE A 43 1.90 0.94 -4.03
N PHE A 44 0.80 1.17 -3.33
CA PHE A 44 -0.53 0.97 -3.88
C PHE A 44 -0.76 1.84 -5.11
N SER A 45 -0.32 3.09 -5.04
CA SER A 45 -0.45 4.03 -6.16
C SER A 45 0.47 3.69 -7.31
N ASN A 46 1.66 3.15 -7.01
CA ASN A 46 2.65 2.83 -8.02
C ASN A 46 3.41 1.57 -7.60
N PRO A 47 2.89 0.38 -7.94
CA PRO A 47 3.53 -0.88 -7.54
C PRO A 47 4.93 -1.07 -8.10
N SER A 48 5.31 -0.28 -9.12
CA SER A 48 6.64 -0.35 -9.70
C SER A 48 7.63 0.61 -9.07
N ILE A 49 7.21 1.35 -8.04
CA ILE A 49 8.09 2.34 -7.42
C ILE A 49 9.36 1.66 -6.88
N SER A 50 10.52 2.27 -7.15
CA SER A 50 11.78 1.72 -6.67
C SER A 50 11.96 2.03 -5.19
N ASN A 51 12.83 1.26 -4.53
CA ASN A 51 13.12 1.51 -3.13
C ASN A 51 13.77 2.87 -2.94
N LYS A 52 14.57 3.30 -3.90
CA LYS A 52 15.23 4.60 -3.85
C LYS A 52 14.20 5.73 -3.84
N GLU A 53 13.23 5.65 -4.74
CA GLU A 53 12.17 6.65 -4.80
C GLU A 53 11.29 6.60 -3.56
N LEU A 54 10.96 5.41 -3.12
CA LEU A 54 10.13 5.22 -1.95
C LEU A 54 10.78 5.81 -0.71
N ALA A 55 12.08 5.54 -0.51
CA ALA A 55 12.83 6.08 0.62
C ALA A 55 12.82 7.60 0.60
N LYS A 56 12.98 8.17 -0.59
CA LYS A 56 12.98 9.62 -0.76
C LYS A 56 11.64 10.22 -0.36
N GLU A 57 10.55 9.59 -0.79
CA GLU A 57 9.21 10.09 -0.52
C GLU A 57 8.87 10.06 0.97
N VAL A 58 9.38 9.09 1.70
CA VAL A 58 9.10 8.98 3.13
C VAL A 58 10.23 9.50 4.00
N SER A 59 11.22 10.13 3.40
CA SER A 59 12.36 10.73 4.11
C SER A 59 13.12 9.74 4.97
N LEU A 60 13.32 8.54 4.44
CA LEU A 60 14.10 7.51 5.10
C LEU A 60 15.36 7.19 4.29
N SER A 61 16.37 6.64 4.96
CA SER A 61 17.51 6.07 4.26
C SER A 61 17.07 4.76 3.61
N LEU A 62 17.87 4.25 2.66
CA LEU A 62 17.57 2.95 2.07
C LEU A 62 17.55 1.85 3.11
N GLU A 63 18.44 1.92 4.08
CA GLU A 63 18.45 0.92 5.16
C GLU A 63 17.20 1.02 6.03
N GLY A 64 16.80 2.24 6.36
CA GLY A 64 15.59 2.46 7.15
C GLY A 64 14.36 1.95 6.42
N LEU A 65 14.29 2.22 5.11
CA LEU A 65 13.20 1.72 4.31
C LEU A 65 13.20 0.19 4.25
N SER A 66 14.37 -0.41 4.03
CA SER A 66 14.46 -1.87 3.98
C SER A 66 14.01 -2.51 5.28
N SER A 67 14.37 -1.91 6.41
CA SER A 67 13.94 -2.41 7.71
C SER A 67 12.43 -2.30 7.88
N SER A 68 11.85 -1.18 7.44
CA SER A 68 10.40 -0.98 7.51
C SER A 68 9.66 -1.96 6.64
N LEU A 69 10.15 -2.18 5.41
CA LEU A 69 9.52 -3.13 4.50
C LEU A 69 9.60 -4.55 5.04
N ARG A 70 10.75 -4.94 5.58
CA ARG A 70 10.91 -6.27 6.15
C ARG A 70 9.90 -6.49 7.28
N ARG A 71 9.75 -5.49 8.15
CA ARG A 71 8.79 -5.58 9.24
C ARG A 71 7.36 -5.71 8.72
N MET A 72 7.03 -4.94 7.69
CA MET A 72 5.70 -5.03 7.09
C MET A 72 5.46 -6.40 6.46
N TYR A 73 6.45 -6.94 5.76
CA TYR A 73 6.31 -8.27 5.17
C TYR A 73 6.05 -9.33 6.24
N GLN A 74 6.73 -9.21 7.37
CA GLN A 74 6.51 -10.13 8.49
C GLN A 74 5.12 -9.95 9.09
N THR A 75 4.72 -8.70 9.31
CA THR A 75 3.43 -8.39 9.92
C THR A 75 2.27 -8.85 9.04
N PHE A 76 2.40 -8.70 7.73
CA PHE A 76 1.37 -9.12 6.78
C PHE A 76 1.52 -10.59 6.37
N ASP A 77 2.52 -11.28 6.90
CA ASP A 77 2.77 -12.68 6.59
C ASP A 77 2.96 -12.90 5.09
N ILE A 78 3.83 -12.09 4.50
CA ILE A 78 4.12 -12.18 3.07
C ILE A 78 5.16 -13.26 2.84
N PRO A 79 4.88 -14.24 1.96
CA PRO A 79 5.86 -15.30 1.68
C PRO A 79 7.08 -14.74 0.95
N ALA A 80 8.17 -15.49 1.00
CA ALA A 80 9.39 -15.12 0.31
C ALA A 80 9.22 -15.35 -1.20
N THR A 81 8.69 -14.35 -1.88
CA THR A 81 8.48 -14.43 -3.33
C THR A 81 9.39 -13.43 -4.02
N SER A 82 9.44 -13.49 -5.34
CA SER A 82 10.27 -12.59 -6.12
C SER A 82 9.74 -11.15 -6.14
N ASN A 83 8.46 -10.95 -5.81
CA ASN A 83 7.87 -9.62 -5.86
C ASN A 83 7.04 -9.35 -4.61
N LYS A 84 7.75 -9.11 -3.51
CA LYS A 84 7.11 -8.91 -2.22
C LYS A 84 6.24 -7.66 -2.16
N LYS A 85 6.63 -6.58 -2.84
CA LYS A 85 5.84 -5.36 -2.82
C LYS A 85 4.46 -5.57 -3.43
N VAL A 86 4.41 -6.24 -4.57
CA VAL A 86 3.13 -6.50 -5.22
C VAL A 86 2.28 -7.43 -4.36
N THR A 87 2.90 -8.46 -3.80
CA THR A 87 2.18 -9.39 -2.92
C THR A 87 1.63 -8.68 -1.70
N LEU A 88 2.42 -7.77 -1.13
CA LEU A 88 1.98 -6.97 0.01
C LEU A 88 0.73 -6.16 -0.33
N ILE A 89 0.74 -5.50 -1.49
CA ILE A 89 -0.38 -4.67 -1.89
C ILE A 89 -1.62 -5.51 -2.18
N ILE A 90 -1.45 -6.65 -2.83
CA ILE A 90 -2.57 -7.55 -3.08
C ILE A 90 -3.22 -7.95 -1.75
N LYS A 91 -2.41 -8.30 -0.76
CA LYS A 91 -2.95 -8.67 0.54
C LYS A 91 -3.64 -7.50 1.23
N ALA A 92 -3.05 -6.31 1.16
CA ALA A 92 -3.65 -5.12 1.76
C ALA A 92 -5.00 -4.81 1.13
N VAL A 93 -5.12 -4.95 -0.18
CA VAL A 93 -6.38 -4.72 -0.88
C VAL A 93 -7.42 -5.75 -0.43
N ARG A 94 -7.04 -7.01 -0.35
CA ARG A 94 -7.95 -8.06 0.11
C ARG A 94 -8.46 -7.78 1.51
N LEU A 95 -7.58 -7.36 2.41
CA LEU A 95 -7.98 -7.06 3.77
C LEU A 95 -8.91 -5.85 3.83
N SER A 96 -8.71 -4.90 2.94
CA SER A 96 -9.56 -3.72 2.87
C SER A 96 -10.96 -4.04 2.36
N LEU A 97 -11.10 -5.10 1.58
CA LEU A 97 -12.38 -5.47 0.98
C LEU A 97 -13.23 -6.37 1.88
N LYS A 98 -12.70 -6.84 2.96
CA LYS A 98 -13.44 -7.74 3.84
C LYS A 98 -14.51 -7.04 4.70
#